data_559ec6e68d22ed1e7ab9ca15c5a14620
#
_entry.id   559ec6e68d22ed1e7ab9ca15c5a14620
#
_cell.length_a   1.000
_cell.length_b   1.000
_cell.length_c   1.000
_cell.angle_alpha   90.00
_cell.angle_beta   90.00
_cell.angle_gamma   90.00
#
_symmetry.space_group_name_H-M   'P 1'
#
loop_
_entity.id
_entity.type
_entity.pdbx_description
1 polymer ?
#
loop_
_entity_poly.entity_id
_entity_poly.type
_entity_poly.pdbx_seq_one_letter_code
_entity_poly.pdbx_strand_id
1 'polypeptide(L)'
;MVLWVIFPISLSLVSFIGTWSVYGIAYSNNHVCSLSDWGDDRYCLGNQTNGCCLAPTISSSGTNAPENSLFTATINAGAFLFLMFCIFHHAHIMEKHACHAMLSKIALVFGVVASMGAFGAGNCNPGYLALLHYFGAAVSFMCICFYTVLLTWLTGRCVLTGYEKFLLPYRIISTVIQAIVTICYTFLFTQEEYYYVHLSAVFEWMLSLNLELFELSYAVEFCFFSSYMISNLLTEREEEKPLMMTLS
;
A
#
# COMPACT_ATOMS: atom_id res chain seq x y z
N MET A 1 -6.02 -0.47 -25.36
CA MET A 1 -4.79 -0.99 -24.74
C MET A 1 -4.21 -0.06 -23.65
N VAL A 2 -4.34 1.26 -23.76
CA VAL A 2 -3.75 2.22 -22.77
C VAL A 2 -4.57 2.37 -21.48
N LEU A 3 -5.81 1.90 -21.42
CA LEU A 3 -6.75 2.19 -20.33
C LEU A 3 -6.35 1.59 -18.98
N TRP A 4 -5.78 0.39 -18.96
CA TRP A 4 -5.44 -0.32 -17.74
C TRP A 4 -4.25 0.27 -16.97
N VAL A 5 -3.35 0.95 -17.67
CA VAL A 5 -2.18 1.65 -17.08
C VAL A 5 -2.60 2.74 -16.08
N ILE A 6 -3.83 3.25 -16.21
CA ILE A 6 -4.34 4.29 -15.31
C ILE A 6 -4.37 3.83 -13.84
N PHE A 7 -4.55 2.51 -13.57
CA PHE A 7 -4.64 1.99 -12.21
C PHE A 7 -3.33 2.14 -11.42
N PRO A 8 -2.18 1.58 -11.84
CA PRO A 8 -0.93 1.75 -11.09
C PRO A 8 -0.47 3.20 -11.06
N ILE A 9 -0.70 3.98 -12.13
CA ILE A 9 -0.36 5.41 -12.15
C ILE A 9 -1.24 6.18 -11.17
N SER A 10 -2.56 5.99 -11.19
CA SER A 10 -3.47 6.67 -10.28
C SER A 10 -3.23 6.28 -8.83
N LEU A 11 -2.93 5.00 -8.56
CA LEU A 11 -2.60 4.52 -7.22
C LEU A 11 -1.39 5.27 -6.66
N SER A 12 -0.28 5.27 -7.40
CA SER A 12 0.95 5.96 -6.97
C SER A 12 0.75 7.47 -6.84
N LEU A 13 0.05 8.11 -7.78
CA LEU A 13 -0.19 9.56 -7.74
C LEU A 13 -1.13 9.97 -6.60
N VAL A 14 -2.22 9.24 -6.37
CA VAL A 14 -3.17 9.53 -5.30
C VAL A 14 -2.49 9.37 -3.94
N SER A 15 -1.73 8.30 -3.75
CA SER A 15 -0.97 8.07 -2.51
C SER A 15 0.07 9.17 -2.30
N PHE A 16 0.92 9.44 -3.28
CA PHE A 16 1.98 10.44 -3.19
C PHE A 16 1.43 11.84 -2.94
N ILE A 17 0.56 12.35 -3.81
CA ILE A 17 0.03 13.71 -3.71
C ILE A 17 -0.80 13.85 -2.43
N GLY A 18 -1.62 12.84 -2.11
CA GLY A 18 -2.50 12.89 -0.95
C GLY A 18 -1.72 12.92 0.36
N THR A 19 -0.76 12.02 0.58
CA THR A 19 0.02 11.96 1.83
C THR A 19 0.87 13.22 2.04
N TRP A 20 1.54 13.72 0.98
CA TRP A 20 2.31 14.96 1.06
C TRP A 20 1.43 16.19 1.28
N SER A 21 0.21 16.22 0.70
CA SER A 21 -0.75 17.30 0.95
C SER A 21 -1.26 17.29 2.39
N VAL A 22 -1.56 16.11 2.93
CA VAL A 22 -1.94 15.94 4.35
C VAL A 22 -0.84 16.45 5.27
N TYR A 23 0.41 16.02 5.04
CA TYR A 23 1.55 16.50 5.82
C TYR A 23 1.75 18.02 5.69
N GLY A 24 1.67 18.57 4.47
CA GLY A 24 1.83 20.01 4.25
C GLY A 24 0.79 20.85 5.00
N ILE A 25 -0.47 20.40 5.03
CA ILE A 25 -1.53 21.07 5.79
C ILE A 25 -1.29 20.93 7.30
N ALA A 26 -0.97 19.72 7.78
CA ALA A 26 -0.69 19.48 9.20
C ALA A 26 0.51 20.30 9.70
N TYR A 27 1.57 20.37 8.89
CA TYR A 27 2.74 21.18 9.20
C TYR A 27 2.42 22.69 9.22
N SER A 28 1.67 23.19 8.25
CA SER A 28 1.28 24.61 8.21
C SER A 28 0.38 25.03 9.38
N ASN A 29 -0.38 24.07 9.93
CA ASN A 29 -1.22 24.26 11.13
C ASN A 29 -0.47 24.03 12.44
N ASN A 30 0.82 23.71 12.41
CA ASN A 30 1.64 23.33 13.57
C ASN A 30 1.14 22.08 14.31
N HIS A 31 0.41 21.20 13.63
CA HIS A 31 -0.05 19.94 14.20
C HIS A 31 1.04 18.87 14.24
N VAL A 32 1.98 18.90 13.30
CA VAL A 32 3.16 18.01 13.26
C VAL A 32 4.44 18.81 13.21
N CYS A 33 5.52 18.25 13.76
CA CYS A 33 6.86 18.79 13.69
C CYS A 33 7.42 18.68 12.26
N SER A 34 8.51 19.39 11.97
CA SER A 34 9.17 19.27 10.68
C SER A 34 9.89 17.94 10.50
N LEU A 35 9.78 17.32 9.34
CA LEU A 35 10.58 16.14 8.96
C LEU A 35 12.10 16.42 8.95
N SER A 36 12.52 17.68 8.81
CA SER A 36 13.93 18.06 8.80
C SER A 36 14.47 18.46 10.18
N ASP A 37 13.60 18.57 11.17
CA ASP A 37 13.98 19.01 12.53
C ASP A 37 14.06 17.82 13.48
N TRP A 38 15.29 17.41 13.78
CA TRP A 38 15.61 16.27 14.63
C TRP A 38 15.68 16.57 16.13
N GLY A 39 15.39 17.78 16.53
CA GLY A 39 15.49 18.25 17.92
C GLY A 39 14.41 19.26 18.28
N ASP A 40 13.19 19.16 17.73
CA ASP A 40 12.12 20.12 17.96
C ASP A 40 11.67 20.08 19.43
N ASP A 41 12.00 21.13 20.19
CA ASP A 41 11.62 21.31 21.60
C ASP A 41 10.10 21.38 21.81
N ARG A 42 9.33 21.55 20.72
CA ARG A 42 7.87 21.58 20.73
C ARG A 42 7.23 20.20 20.60
N TYR A 43 8.04 19.15 20.47
CA TYR A 43 7.50 17.79 20.39
C TYR A 43 6.77 17.40 21.66
N CYS A 44 5.59 16.81 21.53
CA CYS A 44 4.84 16.22 22.62
C CYS A 44 4.54 14.73 22.38
N LEU A 45 4.78 13.96 23.42
CA LEU A 45 4.44 12.55 23.42
C LEU A 45 2.93 12.38 23.65
N GLY A 46 2.21 11.72 22.75
CA GLY A 46 0.78 11.45 22.89
C GLY A 46 -0.13 12.57 22.38
N ASN A 47 -1.07 13.02 23.19
CA ASN A 47 -2.04 14.02 22.77
C ASN A 47 -1.41 15.41 22.65
N GLN A 48 -1.72 16.07 21.54
CA GLN A 48 -1.30 17.44 21.31
C GLN A 48 -1.88 18.38 22.37
N THR A 49 -0.98 19.08 23.07
CA THR A 49 -1.34 20.18 23.97
C THR A 49 -0.99 21.51 23.31
N ASN A 50 -1.53 22.63 23.85
CA ASN A 50 -1.29 23.96 23.28
C ASN A 50 0.21 24.25 23.14
N GLY A 51 0.67 24.46 21.91
CA GLY A 51 2.02 24.87 21.58
C GLY A 51 3.01 23.75 21.28
N CYS A 52 2.60 22.48 21.27
CA CYS A 52 3.46 21.38 20.86
C CYS A 52 3.00 20.73 19.54
N CYS A 53 3.90 19.97 18.89
CA CYS A 53 3.65 19.26 17.63
C CYS A 53 3.81 17.74 17.80
N LEU A 54 3.08 16.96 17.02
CA LEU A 54 3.23 15.50 16.97
C LEU A 54 4.42 15.10 16.08
N ALA A 55 4.89 13.87 16.21
CA ALA A 55 5.88 13.31 15.28
C ALA A 55 5.39 13.39 13.83
N PRO A 56 6.28 13.67 12.84
CA PRO A 56 5.89 13.91 11.47
C PRO A 56 5.64 12.60 10.68
N THR A 57 4.92 11.65 11.29
CA THR A 57 4.47 10.43 10.59
C THR A 57 3.32 10.75 9.65
N ILE A 58 3.11 9.88 8.66
CA ILE A 58 1.95 10.01 7.75
C ILE A 58 0.65 9.93 8.57
N SER A 59 0.60 8.99 9.52
CA SER A 59 -0.56 8.79 10.38
C SER A 59 -0.83 9.98 11.32
N SER A 60 0.20 10.52 11.96
CA SER A 60 0.06 11.68 12.85
C SER A 60 -0.39 12.93 12.08
N SER A 61 0.05 13.06 10.83
CA SER A 61 -0.40 14.15 9.95
C SER A 61 -1.89 14.10 9.67
N GLY A 62 -2.52 12.92 9.76
CA GLY A 62 -3.97 12.73 9.59
C GLY A 62 -4.78 12.79 10.88
N THR A 63 -4.22 13.26 12.01
CA THR A 63 -4.91 13.20 13.32
C THR A 63 -5.90 14.34 13.50
N ASN A 64 -5.52 15.56 13.16
CA ASN A 64 -6.29 16.76 13.46
C ASN A 64 -7.13 17.24 12.26
N ALA A 65 -8.11 18.08 12.52
CA ALA A 65 -8.86 18.78 11.45
C ALA A 65 -8.09 20.03 11.01
N PRO A 66 -8.09 20.37 9.71
CA PRO A 66 -8.91 19.78 8.64
C PRO A 66 -8.26 18.59 7.90
N GLU A 67 -6.97 18.32 8.12
CA GLU A 67 -6.19 17.34 7.37
C GLU A 67 -6.67 15.89 7.53
N ASN A 68 -7.34 15.55 8.64
CA ASN A 68 -7.89 14.21 8.88
C ASN A 68 -8.90 13.77 7.80
N SER A 69 -9.69 14.69 7.29
CA SER A 69 -10.66 14.40 6.22
C SER A 69 -9.94 14.04 4.92
N LEU A 70 -8.89 14.79 4.57
CA LEU A 70 -8.08 14.51 3.40
C LEU A 70 -7.29 13.21 3.57
N PHE A 71 -6.75 12.94 4.76
CA PHE A 71 -6.08 11.68 5.10
C PHE A 71 -7.01 10.49 4.87
N THR A 72 -8.20 10.51 5.46
CA THR A 72 -9.20 9.45 5.29
C THR A 72 -9.56 9.26 3.81
N ALA A 73 -9.80 10.32 3.07
CA ALA A 73 -10.10 10.25 1.63
C ALA A 73 -8.93 9.64 0.83
N THR A 74 -7.70 10.07 1.12
CA THR A 74 -6.48 9.58 0.45
C THR A 74 -6.27 8.09 0.70
N ILE A 75 -6.29 7.65 1.97
CA ILE A 75 -6.06 6.25 2.31
C ILE A 75 -7.17 5.36 1.76
N ASN A 76 -8.44 5.79 1.81
CA ASN A 76 -9.55 5.03 1.24
C ASN A 76 -9.45 4.91 -0.29
N ALA A 77 -9.11 5.98 -0.98
CA ALA A 77 -8.89 5.95 -2.43
C ALA A 77 -7.70 5.05 -2.79
N GLY A 78 -6.59 5.16 -2.06
CA GLY A 78 -5.43 4.29 -2.19
C GLY A 78 -5.77 2.82 -1.96
N ALA A 79 -6.45 2.49 -0.87
CA ALA A 79 -6.87 1.12 -0.55
C ALA A 79 -7.79 0.52 -1.64
N PHE A 80 -8.72 1.32 -2.16
CA PHE A 80 -9.59 0.88 -3.26
C PHE A 80 -8.80 0.64 -4.56
N LEU A 81 -7.93 1.58 -4.95
CA LEU A 81 -7.11 1.44 -6.16
C LEU A 81 -6.13 0.26 -6.04
N PHE A 82 -5.56 0.04 -4.85
CA PHE A 82 -4.71 -1.11 -4.58
C PHE A 82 -5.48 -2.43 -4.67
N LEU A 83 -6.69 -2.50 -4.16
CA LEU A 83 -7.56 -3.67 -4.34
C LEU A 83 -7.82 -3.97 -5.81
N MET A 84 -8.16 -2.94 -6.60
CA MET A 84 -8.35 -3.09 -8.04
C MET A 84 -7.07 -3.54 -8.75
N PHE A 85 -5.92 -2.97 -8.37
CA PHE A 85 -4.62 -3.41 -8.87
C PHE A 85 -4.38 -4.91 -8.60
N CYS A 86 -4.65 -5.39 -7.38
CA CYS A 86 -4.49 -6.80 -7.00
C CYS A 86 -5.39 -7.72 -7.84
N ILE A 87 -6.66 -7.34 -8.03
CA ILE A 87 -7.64 -8.12 -8.79
C ILE A 87 -7.22 -8.20 -10.27
N PHE A 88 -6.87 -7.08 -10.87
CA PHE A 88 -6.51 -7.05 -12.29
C PHE A 88 -5.18 -7.74 -12.56
N HIS A 89 -4.20 -7.60 -11.69
CA HIS A 89 -2.94 -8.34 -11.80
C HIS A 89 -3.16 -9.85 -11.68
N HIS A 90 -3.98 -10.28 -10.72
CA HIS A 90 -4.36 -11.70 -10.58
C HIS A 90 -5.05 -12.21 -11.85
N ALA A 91 -6.01 -11.45 -12.37
CA ALA A 91 -6.72 -11.80 -13.60
C ALA A 91 -5.76 -11.98 -14.80
N HIS A 92 -4.78 -11.08 -14.92
CA HIS A 92 -3.78 -11.16 -15.98
C HIS A 92 -2.88 -12.41 -15.86
N ILE A 93 -2.47 -12.76 -14.64
CA ILE A 93 -1.70 -14.00 -14.41
C ILE A 93 -2.54 -15.23 -14.78
N MET A 94 -3.82 -15.26 -14.42
CA MET A 94 -4.71 -16.38 -14.75
C MET A 94 -4.88 -16.55 -16.26
N GLU A 95 -5.00 -15.44 -16.99
CA GLU A 95 -5.12 -15.46 -18.46
C GLU A 95 -3.84 -15.96 -19.15
N LYS A 96 -2.66 -15.56 -18.65
CA LYS A 96 -1.38 -15.84 -19.31
C LYS A 96 -0.65 -17.07 -18.78
N HIS A 97 -0.73 -17.35 -17.49
CA HIS A 97 0.07 -18.35 -16.79
C HIS A 97 -0.73 -19.12 -15.74
N ALA A 98 -1.75 -19.85 -16.17
CA ALA A 98 -2.61 -20.65 -15.26
C ALA A 98 -1.82 -21.66 -14.39
N CYS A 99 -0.62 -22.08 -14.82
CA CYS A 99 0.27 -22.95 -14.02
C CYS A 99 0.75 -22.30 -12.71
N HIS A 100 0.68 -20.98 -12.57
CA HIS A 100 1.01 -20.23 -11.36
C HIS A 100 -0.23 -19.73 -10.60
N ALA A 101 -1.40 -20.28 -10.90
CA ALA A 101 -2.70 -19.89 -10.35
C ALA A 101 -2.71 -19.86 -8.82
N MET A 102 -2.14 -20.89 -8.18
CA MET A 102 -2.12 -20.96 -6.70
C MET A 102 -1.32 -19.81 -6.10
N LEU A 103 -0.14 -19.52 -6.61
CA LEU A 103 0.71 -18.44 -6.13
C LEU A 103 0.03 -17.09 -6.32
N SER A 104 -0.61 -16.87 -7.45
CA SER A 104 -1.36 -15.66 -7.76
C SER A 104 -2.60 -15.50 -6.86
N LYS A 105 -3.31 -16.60 -6.52
CA LYS A 105 -4.42 -16.58 -5.55
C LYS A 105 -3.95 -16.20 -4.15
N ILE A 106 -2.82 -16.76 -3.69
CA ILE A 106 -2.24 -16.42 -2.40
C ILE A 106 -1.85 -14.93 -2.37
N ALA A 107 -1.21 -14.43 -3.43
CA ALA A 107 -0.90 -13.01 -3.55
C ALA A 107 -2.17 -12.14 -3.48
N LEU A 108 -3.24 -12.51 -4.21
CA LEU A 108 -4.51 -11.80 -4.16
C LEU A 108 -5.08 -11.75 -2.73
N VAL A 109 -5.03 -12.86 -1.97
CA VAL A 109 -5.51 -12.88 -0.58
C VAL A 109 -4.73 -11.88 0.28
N PHE A 110 -3.38 -11.87 0.19
CA PHE A 110 -2.57 -10.88 0.92
C PHE A 110 -2.89 -9.45 0.49
N GLY A 111 -3.09 -9.20 -0.81
CA GLY A 111 -3.48 -7.88 -1.32
C GLY A 111 -4.84 -7.42 -0.80
N VAL A 112 -5.84 -8.29 -0.78
CA VAL A 112 -7.18 -8.00 -0.23
C VAL A 112 -7.09 -7.68 1.27
N VAL A 113 -6.38 -8.51 2.05
CA VAL A 113 -6.23 -8.29 3.50
C VAL A 113 -5.47 -6.98 3.77
N ALA A 114 -4.43 -6.68 2.98
CA ALA A 114 -3.70 -5.41 3.07
C ALA A 114 -4.61 -4.21 2.79
N SER A 115 -5.44 -4.27 1.75
CA SER A 115 -6.42 -3.22 1.42
C SER A 115 -7.43 -3.01 2.54
N MET A 116 -7.94 -4.08 3.14
CA MET A 116 -8.85 -4.00 4.29
C MET A 116 -8.18 -3.38 5.52
N GLY A 117 -6.93 -3.74 5.78
CA GLY A 117 -6.13 -3.14 6.85
C GLY A 117 -5.92 -1.64 6.65
N ALA A 118 -5.53 -1.23 5.43
CA ALA A 118 -5.37 0.18 5.08
C ALA A 118 -6.69 0.95 5.19
N PHE A 119 -7.79 0.39 4.68
CA PHE A 119 -9.13 0.99 4.83
C PHE A 119 -9.51 1.16 6.31
N GLY A 120 -9.26 0.16 7.15
CA GLY A 120 -9.48 0.25 8.60
C GLY A 120 -8.63 1.35 9.23
N ALA A 121 -7.33 1.41 8.94
CA ALA A 121 -6.44 2.45 9.43
C ALA A 121 -6.87 3.86 8.98
N GLY A 122 -7.28 4.03 7.72
CA GLY A 122 -7.72 5.31 7.18
C GLY A 122 -9.02 5.85 7.81
N ASN A 123 -9.89 4.95 8.31
CA ASN A 123 -11.17 5.33 8.92
C ASN A 123 -11.13 5.39 10.46
N CYS A 124 -10.09 4.83 11.07
CA CYS A 124 -9.87 4.91 12.51
C CYS A 124 -8.85 6.01 12.81
N ASN A 125 -9.30 7.15 13.31
CA ASN A 125 -8.41 8.25 13.64
C ASN A 125 -7.44 7.86 14.77
N PRO A 126 -6.11 8.04 14.59
CA PRO A 126 -5.12 7.64 15.59
C PRO A 126 -5.25 8.39 16.91
N GLY A 127 -5.87 9.57 16.94
CA GLY A 127 -6.12 10.33 18.17
C GLY A 127 -7.27 9.78 19.03
N TYR A 128 -8.24 9.08 18.43
CA TYR A 128 -9.44 8.59 19.15
C TYR A 128 -9.58 7.07 19.15
N LEU A 129 -9.15 6.41 18.05
CA LEU A 129 -9.26 4.97 17.86
C LEU A 129 -7.89 4.35 17.58
N ALA A 130 -6.87 4.77 18.34
CA ALA A 130 -5.47 4.42 18.15
C ALA A 130 -5.24 2.90 17.97
N LEU A 131 -5.86 2.05 18.82
CA LEU A 131 -5.69 0.61 18.75
C LEU A 131 -6.15 0.03 17.40
N LEU A 132 -7.31 0.45 16.91
CA LEU A 132 -7.86 -0.01 15.63
C LEU A 132 -7.07 0.53 14.46
N HIS A 133 -6.62 1.79 14.54
CA HIS A 133 -5.76 2.41 13.54
C HIS A 133 -4.45 1.62 13.39
N TYR A 134 -3.71 1.44 14.48
CA TYR A 134 -2.41 0.76 14.44
C TYR A 134 -2.52 -0.73 14.12
N PHE A 135 -3.60 -1.38 14.56
CA PHE A 135 -3.88 -2.76 14.17
C PHE A 135 -4.11 -2.87 12.65
N GLY A 136 -4.95 -2.00 12.08
CA GLY A 136 -5.20 -1.95 10.64
C GLY A 136 -3.93 -1.66 9.84
N ALA A 137 -3.12 -0.69 10.28
CA ALA A 137 -1.84 -0.34 9.67
C ALA A 137 -0.84 -1.51 9.72
N ALA A 138 -0.70 -2.18 10.88
CA ALA A 138 0.19 -3.33 11.04
C ALA A 138 -0.21 -4.49 10.12
N VAL A 139 -1.50 -4.82 10.06
CA VAL A 139 -2.03 -5.84 9.14
C VAL A 139 -1.73 -5.47 7.69
N SER A 140 -1.96 -4.21 7.31
CA SER A 140 -1.68 -3.72 5.96
C SER A 140 -0.21 -3.87 5.61
N PHE A 141 0.71 -3.32 6.41
CA PHE A 141 2.14 -3.36 6.14
C PHE A 141 2.72 -4.78 6.07
N MET A 142 2.32 -5.65 6.99
CA MET A 142 2.73 -7.06 6.98
C MET A 142 2.25 -7.77 5.70
N CYS A 143 0.98 -7.61 5.35
CA CYS A 143 0.42 -8.25 4.16
C CYS A 143 1.02 -7.69 2.87
N ILE A 144 1.32 -6.37 2.79
CA ILE A 144 2.03 -5.76 1.67
C ILE A 144 3.43 -6.37 1.50
N CYS A 145 4.17 -6.60 2.59
CA CYS A 145 5.48 -7.26 2.49
C CYS A 145 5.37 -8.65 1.85
N PHE A 146 4.43 -9.49 2.28
CA PHE A 146 4.21 -10.80 1.65
C PHE A 146 3.74 -10.66 0.20
N TYR A 147 2.86 -9.72 -0.07
CA TYR A 147 2.36 -9.43 -1.41
C TYR A 147 3.49 -9.05 -2.37
N THR A 148 4.37 -8.14 -1.99
CA THR A 148 5.51 -7.70 -2.84
C THR A 148 6.50 -8.84 -3.10
N VAL A 149 6.76 -9.71 -2.11
CA VAL A 149 7.57 -10.93 -2.29
C VAL A 149 6.95 -11.86 -3.34
N LEU A 150 5.63 -12.14 -3.20
CA LEU A 150 4.92 -13.02 -4.12
C LEU A 150 4.86 -12.46 -5.54
N LEU A 151 4.63 -11.16 -5.68
CA LEU A 151 4.63 -10.48 -6.98
C LEU A 151 6.01 -10.49 -7.63
N THR A 152 7.06 -10.25 -6.86
CA THR A 152 8.43 -10.32 -7.33
C THR A 152 8.77 -11.74 -7.80
N TRP A 153 8.33 -12.76 -7.07
CA TRP A 153 8.48 -14.15 -7.50
C TRP A 153 7.72 -14.44 -8.80
N LEU A 154 6.47 -13.98 -8.91
CA LEU A 154 5.69 -14.11 -10.15
C LEU A 154 6.37 -13.44 -11.33
N THR A 155 6.96 -12.26 -11.14
CA THR A 155 7.78 -11.58 -12.18
C THR A 155 8.92 -12.45 -12.68
N GLY A 156 9.57 -13.22 -11.79
CA GLY A 156 10.66 -14.13 -12.15
C GLY A 156 10.21 -15.44 -12.82
N ARG A 157 8.93 -15.78 -12.75
CA ARG A 157 8.37 -17.04 -13.28
C ARG A 157 7.47 -16.86 -14.50
N CYS A 158 6.91 -15.68 -14.69
CA CYS A 158 5.96 -15.38 -15.76
C CYS A 158 6.60 -14.40 -16.74
N VAL A 159 6.58 -14.75 -18.02
CA VAL A 159 6.99 -13.82 -19.08
C VAL A 159 5.75 -13.07 -19.55
N LEU A 160 5.52 -11.88 -19.01
CA LEU A 160 4.33 -11.07 -19.27
C LEU A 160 4.55 -9.97 -20.30
N THR A 161 5.76 -9.40 -20.32
CA THR A 161 6.06 -8.19 -21.11
C THR A 161 7.29 -8.33 -22.00
N GLY A 162 8.21 -9.24 -21.66
CA GLY A 162 9.56 -9.33 -22.25
C GLY A 162 10.58 -8.37 -21.62
N TYR A 163 10.15 -7.53 -20.68
CA TYR A 163 11.02 -6.60 -19.92
C TYR A 163 11.42 -7.13 -18.53
N GLU A 164 11.08 -8.37 -18.20
CA GLU A 164 11.33 -9.00 -16.89
C GLU A 164 12.81 -8.96 -16.51
N LYS A 165 13.70 -9.02 -17.48
CA LYS A 165 15.15 -8.86 -17.29
C LYS A 165 15.55 -7.59 -16.55
N PHE A 166 14.80 -6.49 -16.74
CA PHE A 166 15.02 -5.20 -16.08
C PHE A 166 14.12 -5.02 -14.86
N LEU A 167 12.86 -5.48 -14.95
CA LEU A 167 11.87 -5.33 -13.88
C LEU A 167 12.19 -6.21 -12.67
N LEU A 168 12.67 -7.44 -12.88
CA LEU A 168 12.94 -8.37 -11.80
C LEU A 168 14.02 -7.88 -10.82
N PRO A 169 15.21 -7.44 -11.27
CA PRO A 169 16.22 -6.90 -10.34
C PRO A 169 15.70 -5.69 -9.56
N TYR A 170 15.00 -4.78 -10.23
CA TYR A 170 14.39 -3.62 -9.59
C TYR A 170 13.41 -4.04 -8.48
N ARG A 171 12.49 -4.98 -8.77
CA ARG A 171 11.48 -5.48 -7.82
C ARG A 171 12.10 -6.27 -6.67
N ILE A 172 13.19 -7.00 -6.91
CA ILE A 172 13.94 -7.68 -5.83
C ILE A 172 14.50 -6.63 -4.87
N ILE A 173 15.18 -5.60 -5.39
CA ILE A 173 15.76 -4.54 -4.56
C ILE A 173 14.66 -3.82 -3.78
N SER A 174 13.58 -3.42 -4.44
CA SER A 174 12.45 -2.74 -3.81
C SER A 174 11.80 -3.62 -2.73
N THR A 175 11.60 -4.92 -2.97
CA THR A 175 11.03 -5.86 -2.00
C THR A 175 11.95 -6.02 -0.77
N VAL A 176 13.27 -6.09 -0.97
CA VAL A 176 14.23 -6.14 0.15
C VAL A 176 14.19 -4.84 0.96
N ILE A 177 14.16 -3.69 0.30
CA ILE A 177 14.02 -2.38 0.96
C ILE A 177 12.71 -2.35 1.75
N GLN A 178 11.59 -2.78 1.15
CA GLN A 178 10.28 -2.83 1.79
C GLN A 178 10.33 -3.63 3.10
N ALA A 179 10.92 -4.83 3.07
CA ALA A 179 11.03 -5.68 4.25
C ALA A 179 11.90 -5.06 5.35
N ILE A 180 13.08 -4.53 5.00
CA ILE A 180 13.99 -3.89 5.96
C ILE A 180 13.33 -2.66 6.59
N VAL A 181 12.74 -1.78 5.76
CA VAL A 181 12.11 -0.55 6.22
C VAL A 181 10.90 -0.84 7.10
N THR A 182 10.10 -1.86 6.77
CA THR A 182 8.97 -2.28 7.61
C THR A 182 9.43 -2.76 8.99
N ILE A 183 10.49 -3.57 9.05
CA ILE A 183 11.06 -4.05 10.32
C ILE A 183 11.59 -2.87 11.14
N CYS A 184 12.36 -1.98 10.53
CA CYS A 184 12.91 -0.80 11.20
C CYS A 184 11.80 0.12 11.72
N TYR A 185 10.80 0.42 10.90
CA TYR A 185 9.62 1.20 11.28
C TYR A 185 8.94 0.59 12.51
N THR A 186 8.59 -0.71 12.43
CA THR A 186 7.86 -1.39 13.52
C THR A 186 8.63 -1.37 14.84
N PHE A 187 9.95 -1.55 14.80
CA PHE A 187 10.79 -1.50 16.00
C PHE A 187 10.91 -0.09 16.56
N LEU A 188 11.16 0.89 15.70
CA LEU A 188 11.38 2.29 16.12
C LEU A 188 10.09 2.97 16.60
N PHE A 189 8.96 2.61 16.02
CA PHE A 189 7.66 3.15 16.41
C PHE A 189 7.26 2.83 17.86
N THR A 190 7.82 1.76 18.45
CA THR A 190 7.56 1.38 19.85
C THR A 190 8.42 2.14 20.87
N GLN A 191 9.33 3.01 20.40
CA GLN A 191 10.22 3.79 21.29
C GLN A 191 9.54 5.07 21.75
N GLU A 192 9.95 5.60 22.91
CA GLU A 192 9.39 6.82 23.51
C GLU A 192 10.23 8.07 23.26
N GLU A 193 11.55 7.89 23.02
CA GLU A 193 12.44 9.02 22.75
C GLU A 193 12.16 9.66 21.40
N TYR A 194 12.09 10.99 21.34
CA TYR A 194 11.78 11.76 20.15
C TYR A 194 12.65 11.37 18.93
N TYR A 195 13.94 11.18 19.13
CA TYR A 195 14.86 10.79 18.07
C TYR A 195 14.42 9.50 17.36
N TYR A 196 14.06 8.46 18.10
CA TYR A 196 13.62 7.19 17.51
C TYR A 196 12.22 7.29 16.90
N VAL A 197 11.33 8.06 17.52
CA VAL A 197 9.98 8.31 16.96
C VAL A 197 10.09 9.12 15.68
N HIS A 198 10.97 10.12 15.62
CA HIS A 198 11.23 10.88 14.40
C HIS A 198 11.86 9.98 13.31
N LEU A 199 12.82 9.15 13.69
CA LEU A 199 13.43 8.17 12.77
C LEU A 199 12.38 7.18 12.24
N SER A 200 11.43 6.74 13.07
CA SER A 200 10.32 5.90 12.61
C SER A 200 9.46 6.62 11.57
N ALA A 201 9.22 7.93 11.74
CA ALA A 201 8.51 8.72 10.73
C ALA A 201 9.24 8.73 9.39
N VAL A 202 10.56 8.90 9.39
CA VAL A 202 11.36 8.82 8.16
C VAL A 202 11.22 7.45 7.49
N PHE A 203 11.25 6.36 8.27
CA PHE A 203 11.05 5.01 7.72
C PHE A 203 9.62 4.80 7.20
N GLU A 204 8.59 5.38 7.82
CA GLU A 204 7.21 5.34 7.29
C GLU A 204 7.11 6.03 5.93
N TRP A 205 7.73 7.20 5.77
CA TRP A 205 7.80 7.89 4.47
C TRP A 205 8.58 7.09 3.42
N MET A 206 9.70 6.49 3.80
CA MET A 206 10.47 5.62 2.90
C MET A 206 9.66 4.40 2.47
N LEU A 207 8.88 3.82 3.37
CA LEU A 207 8.01 2.67 3.12
C LEU A 207 6.92 3.02 2.10
N SER A 208 6.25 4.16 2.28
CA SER A 208 5.23 4.66 1.35
C SER A 208 5.83 4.91 -0.05
N LEU A 209 6.91 5.68 -0.13
CA LEU A 209 7.58 5.98 -1.40
C LEU A 209 8.08 4.73 -2.13
N ASN A 210 8.67 3.78 -1.41
CA ASN A 210 9.13 2.54 -2.01
C ASN A 210 7.97 1.71 -2.57
N LEU A 211 6.84 1.66 -1.85
CA LEU A 211 5.65 0.95 -2.30
C LEU A 211 5.06 1.59 -3.56
N GLU A 212 4.93 2.92 -3.57
CA GLU A 212 4.44 3.68 -4.72
C GLU A 212 5.29 3.45 -5.98
N LEU A 213 6.61 3.42 -5.83
CA LEU A 213 7.53 3.13 -6.93
C LEU A 213 7.47 1.66 -7.37
N PHE A 214 7.29 0.73 -6.43
CA PHE A 214 7.10 -0.68 -6.73
C PHE A 214 5.81 -0.89 -7.56
N GLU A 215 4.69 -0.33 -7.12
CA GLU A 215 3.41 -0.39 -7.82
C GLU A 215 3.48 0.27 -9.20
N LEU A 216 4.12 1.44 -9.30
CA LEU A 216 4.32 2.14 -10.56
C LEU A 216 5.12 1.29 -11.57
N SER A 217 6.04 0.43 -11.11
CA SER A 217 6.78 -0.48 -11.99
C SER A 217 5.87 -1.44 -12.78
N TYR A 218 4.67 -1.70 -12.26
CA TYR A 218 3.66 -2.55 -12.92
C TYR A 218 2.90 -1.83 -14.04
N ALA A 219 3.05 -0.52 -14.19
CA ALA A 219 2.47 0.20 -15.32
C ALA A 219 2.89 -0.41 -16.67
N VAL A 220 4.12 -0.95 -16.74
CA VAL A 220 4.61 -1.68 -17.93
C VAL A 220 3.77 -2.91 -18.22
N GLU A 221 3.46 -3.73 -17.21
CA GLU A 221 2.64 -4.94 -17.38
C GLU A 221 1.19 -4.60 -17.75
N PHE A 222 0.64 -3.56 -17.10
CA PHE A 222 -0.72 -3.10 -17.39
C PHE A 222 -0.91 -2.58 -18.82
N CYS A 223 0.18 -2.19 -19.52
CA CYS A 223 0.13 -1.90 -20.97
C CYS A 223 -0.22 -3.13 -21.82
N PHE A 224 0.07 -4.33 -21.33
CA PHE A 224 -0.14 -5.59 -22.06
C PHE A 224 -1.43 -6.31 -21.66
N PHE A 225 -2.27 -5.71 -20.83
CA PHE A 225 -3.53 -6.31 -20.40
C PHE A 225 -4.53 -6.38 -21.55
N SER A 226 -5.19 -7.53 -21.66
CA SER A 226 -6.26 -7.77 -22.63
C SER A 226 -7.53 -7.02 -22.23
N SER A 227 -8.26 -6.49 -23.23
CA SER A 227 -9.58 -5.91 -23.00
C SER A 227 -10.64 -6.95 -22.57
N TYR A 228 -10.39 -8.23 -22.86
CA TYR A 228 -11.28 -9.34 -22.56
C TYR A 228 -10.94 -10.09 -21.28
N MET A 229 -9.88 -9.70 -20.58
CA MET A 229 -9.34 -10.39 -19.41
C MET A 229 -10.41 -10.69 -18.35
N ILE A 230 -11.23 -9.70 -17.98
CA ILE A 230 -12.29 -9.86 -16.99
C ILE A 230 -13.43 -10.73 -17.52
N SER A 231 -13.81 -10.55 -18.79
CA SER A 231 -14.85 -11.35 -19.42
C SER A 231 -14.49 -12.82 -19.44
N ASN A 232 -13.24 -13.15 -19.78
CA ASN A 232 -12.76 -14.53 -19.81
C ASN A 232 -12.81 -15.18 -18.42
N LEU A 233 -12.40 -14.49 -17.37
CA LEU A 233 -12.50 -15.00 -15.99
C LEU A 233 -13.93 -15.29 -15.53
N LEU A 234 -14.88 -14.48 -15.96
CA LEU A 234 -16.31 -14.67 -15.63
C LEU A 234 -16.89 -15.87 -16.41
N THR A 235 -16.50 -16.04 -17.66
CA THR A 235 -16.98 -17.12 -18.56
C THR A 235 -16.45 -18.49 -18.12
N GLU A 236 -15.17 -18.62 -17.80
CA GLU A 236 -14.60 -19.88 -17.29
C GLU A 236 -15.31 -20.38 -16.02
N ARG A 237 -15.78 -19.47 -15.18
CA ARG A 237 -16.52 -19.82 -13.96
C ARG A 237 -17.94 -20.34 -14.22
N GLU A 238 -18.54 -20.00 -15.35
CA GLU A 238 -19.85 -20.52 -15.74
C GLU A 238 -19.76 -21.93 -16.33
N GLU A 239 -18.68 -22.25 -17.05
CA GLU A 239 -18.45 -23.58 -17.62
C GLU A 239 -18.09 -24.65 -16.57
N GLU A 240 -17.50 -24.28 -15.45
CA GLU A 240 -17.22 -25.20 -14.32
C GLU A 240 -18.47 -25.63 -13.52
N LYS A 241 -19.61 -24.95 -13.67
CA LYS A 241 -20.85 -25.25 -12.93
C LYS A 241 -21.68 -26.46 -13.38
N PRO A 242 -21.65 -26.97 -14.63
CA PRO A 242 -22.61 -27.98 -15.08
C PRO A 242 -22.36 -29.40 -14.57
N LEU A 243 -21.18 -29.73 -14.02
CA LEU A 243 -20.85 -31.11 -13.65
C LEU A 243 -21.40 -31.59 -12.29
N MET A 244 -21.93 -30.70 -11.47
CA MET A 244 -22.41 -31.05 -10.12
C MET A 244 -23.94 -31.28 -10.02
N MET A 245 -24.70 -31.07 -11.11
CA MET A 245 -26.17 -31.23 -11.09
C MET A 245 -26.70 -32.53 -11.72
N THR A 246 -25.84 -33.45 -12.16
CA THR A 246 -26.27 -34.72 -12.79
C THR A 246 -26.04 -35.96 -11.94
N LEU A 247 -25.74 -35.81 -10.65
CA LEU A 247 -25.56 -36.94 -9.71
C LEU A 247 -26.50 -36.83 -8.48
N SER A 248 -27.74 -36.39 -8.70
CA SER A 248 -28.79 -36.53 -7.69
C SER A 248 -29.96 -37.32 -8.23
#